data_6e40e295db992ffb368a9ba95369034c
#
_entry.id   6e40e295db992ffb368a9ba95369034c
#
_cell.length_a   1.000
_cell.length_b   1.000
_cell.length_c   1.000
_cell.angle_alpha   90.00
_cell.angle_beta   90.00
_cell.angle_gamma   90.00
#
_symmetry.space_group_name_H-M   'P 1'
#
loop_
_entity.id
_entity.type
_entity.pdbx_description
1 polymer ?
#
loop_
_entity_poly.entity_id
_entity_poly.type
_entity_poly.pdbx_seq_one_letter_code
_entity_poly.pdbx_strand_id
1 'polypeptide(L)'
;MMPKLLLSAVVCLGTVTAFMSGAVKANDELQKMSENPKDWVMQSGDYWNQRYSKLNQITAENVGKLQPTWTFSTGVLRGHEGGPLVIGDTMYVHAPYPNTVYALDLTKDGAIKWAYEPKQDPNVIGVMCCDTVNRGVAYGDGKIFLYQADTTLVALDANTGKEVWKVKNGDPAKAETGTNAPHVIKDKVLVGISGGEYGVRGSMTAYNIKDGKLAWRGFSTGPDSETLMDPEKTTHLGKPVGKDSGINTWEGDQWKIGGGTTWGWYSYDKDLNLVYYGTGNPSTWNPVQRPGDNRWSMTIFARDIDTGMTKWVYQMTPHDEWDFDGVNEMILADLDIGGKPRKALVHFDRNGLGYTLDRETGELLVAQKYDPTVNWTTGVDMDPNSKNYGRPTVVSKYSTQSNGEDTNTTGICPAALGTKDQQPAAFSPDTGLFYVPTNHVCMDYEPYKVSYTAGQAYVGATVAMYPTPGSHGGMGNFIAWDAKEGKIVWSLPEQFSVWSGALATAGGVVFYGTLEGYLKAVDAKTGKELYKFKTPSGIIGNVTTYENNGKQYIAVLSGVGGWAGIGLAAGLLNAENAAAWHNAVDQGNVPEDAEKQVGTAGLGAVGGYAGLAKYTSLGGSLTVFALPGE
;
A
#
# COMPACT_ATOMS: atom_id res chain seq x y z
N MET A 1 -65.60 70.66 1.29
CA MET A 1 -64.20 70.85 1.69
C MET A 1 -63.76 69.64 2.52
N MET A 2 -63.03 68.71 1.94
CA MET A 2 -62.46 67.59 2.63
C MET A 2 -60.94 67.60 2.36
N PRO A 3 -60.10 67.46 3.37
CA PRO A 3 -58.65 67.38 3.15
C PRO A 3 -58.23 65.95 2.83
N LYS A 4 -57.27 65.83 1.92
CA LYS A 4 -56.63 64.61 1.47
C LYS A 4 -55.66 64.11 2.53
N LEU A 5 -55.77 62.82 2.95
CA LEU A 5 -54.76 62.13 3.71
C LEU A 5 -53.68 61.56 2.75
N LEU A 6 -52.43 61.93 2.99
CA LEU A 6 -51.28 61.34 2.37
C LEU A 6 -50.88 60.10 3.21
N LEU A 7 -50.87 58.89 2.60
CA LEU A 7 -50.30 57.67 3.17
C LEU A 7 -48.84 57.62 2.75
N SER A 8 -47.92 57.72 3.72
CA SER A 8 -46.51 57.49 3.51
C SER A 8 -46.24 55.97 3.72
N ALA A 9 -45.83 55.27 2.66
CA ALA A 9 -45.36 53.88 2.74
C ALA A 9 -43.90 53.89 3.17
N VAL A 10 -43.63 53.32 4.33
CA VAL A 10 -42.28 53.00 4.81
C VAL A 10 -41.86 51.64 4.22
N VAL A 11 -40.93 51.65 3.30
CA VAL A 11 -40.28 50.42 2.79
C VAL A 11 -39.16 50.04 3.73
N CYS A 12 -39.35 48.98 4.55
CA CYS A 12 -38.27 48.32 5.28
C CYS A 12 -37.47 47.45 4.32
N LEU A 13 -36.29 47.91 3.93
CA LEU A 13 -35.26 47.04 3.31
C LEU A 13 -34.67 46.12 4.41
N GLY A 14 -35.16 44.89 4.47
CA GLY A 14 -34.53 43.84 5.24
C GLY A 14 -33.27 43.34 4.50
N THR A 15 -32.10 43.70 5.00
CA THR A 15 -30.83 43.07 4.59
C THR A 15 -30.80 41.65 5.07
N VAL A 16 -31.07 40.69 4.17
CA VAL A 16 -30.82 39.28 4.39
C VAL A 16 -29.31 39.09 4.29
N THR A 17 -28.62 39.07 5.43
CA THR A 17 -27.25 38.58 5.53
C THR A 17 -27.31 37.06 5.38
N ALA A 18 -27.02 36.56 4.17
CA ALA A 18 -26.74 35.15 3.94
C ALA A 18 -25.45 34.81 4.68
N PHE A 19 -25.58 34.14 5.82
CA PHE A 19 -24.45 33.40 6.40
C PHE A 19 -24.09 32.30 5.42
N MET A 20 -23.14 32.53 4.54
CA MET A 20 -22.39 31.46 3.90
C MET A 20 -21.63 30.78 5.02
N SER A 21 -22.16 29.65 5.49
CA SER A 21 -21.38 28.69 6.26
C SER A 21 -20.26 28.21 5.34
N GLY A 22 -19.08 28.80 5.47
CA GLY A 22 -17.89 28.29 4.83
C GLY A 22 -17.69 26.86 5.33
N ALA A 23 -17.94 25.88 4.47
CA ALA A 23 -17.43 24.55 4.69
C ALA A 23 -15.92 24.70 4.87
N VAL A 24 -15.43 24.46 6.08
CA VAL A 24 -14.00 24.50 6.39
C VAL A 24 -13.35 23.43 5.54
N LYS A 25 -12.47 23.86 4.65
CA LYS A 25 -11.75 23.02 3.70
C LYS A 25 -10.58 22.33 4.42
N ALA A 26 -10.86 21.23 5.12
CA ALA A 26 -9.82 20.41 5.77
C ALA A 26 -8.71 20.00 4.79
N ASN A 27 -9.06 19.84 3.52
CA ASN A 27 -8.14 19.55 2.42
C ASN A 27 -7.12 20.68 2.15
N ASP A 28 -7.54 21.95 2.30
CA ASP A 28 -6.61 23.07 2.09
C ASP A 28 -5.54 23.13 3.18
N GLU A 29 -5.84 22.67 4.41
CA GLU A 29 -4.89 22.59 5.51
C GLU A 29 -3.79 21.56 5.21
N LEU A 30 -4.15 20.28 4.97
CA LEU A 30 -3.18 19.22 4.69
C LEU A 30 -2.36 19.47 3.42
N GLN A 31 -3.01 20.01 2.37
CA GLN A 31 -2.31 20.40 1.16
C GLN A 31 -1.22 21.44 1.45
N LYS A 32 -1.55 22.49 2.21
CA LYS A 32 -0.58 23.52 2.60
C LYS A 32 0.52 22.97 3.52
N MET A 33 0.16 22.08 4.44
CA MET A 33 1.13 21.45 5.34
C MET A 33 2.11 20.57 4.56
N SER A 34 1.63 19.81 3.55
CA SER A 34 2.50 18.97 2.70
C SER A 34 3.44 19.78 1.81
N GLU A 35 3.12 21.05 1.53
CA GLU A 35 4.01 21.97 0.81
C GLU A 35 5.18 22.48 1.68
N ASN A 36 5.04 22.39 3.02
CA ASN A 36 6.09 22.73 3.96
C ASN A 36 7.02 21.52 4.14
N PRO A 37 8.26 21.55 3.63
CA PRO A 37 9.15 20.39 3.68
C PRO A 37 9.65 20.04 5.08
N LYS A 38 9.36 20.89 6.10
CA LYS A 38 9.72 20.63 7.50
C LYS A 38 8.90 19.53 8.13
N ASP A 39 7.67 19.35 7.66
CA ASP A 39 6.71 18.38 8.17
C ASP A 39 6.65 17.14 7.26
N TRP A 40 6.17 16.04 7.80
CA TRP A 40 5.81 14.83 7.06
C TRP A 40 4.40 14.41 7.47
N VAL A 41 3.41 15.05 6.84
CA VAL A 41 2.02 15.09 7.33
C VAL A 41 1.13 13.91 6.90
N MET A 42 1.59 13.12 5.94
CA MET A 42 0.94 11.91 5.41
C MET A 42 1.95 10.79 5.26
N GLN A 43 1.50 9.54 5.17
CA GLN A 43 2.38 8.38 5.02
C GLN A 43 3.31 8.47 3.81
N SER A 44 2.86 9.10 2.73
CA SER A 44 3.65 9.33 1.52
C SER A 44 4.20 10.76 1.37
N GLY A 45 4.04 11.59 2.38
CA GLY A 45 4.43 13.01 2.38
C GLY A 45 3.43 13.92 1.71
N ASP A 46 2.81 13.49 0.61
CA ASP A 46 1.84 14.25 -0.17
C ASP A 46 0.66 13.38 -0.65
N TYR A 47 -0.34 14.00 -1.30
CA TYR A 47 -1.50 13.31 -1.88
C TYR A 47 -1.19 12.54 -3.18
N TRP A 48 -0.02 12.76 -3.78
CA TRP A 48 0.38 12.13 -5.04
C TRP A 48 1.21 10.86 -4.85
N ASN A 49 1.43 10.45 -3.60
CA ASN A 49 2.25 9.29 -3.25
C ASN A 49 3.68 9.36 -3.79
N GLN A 50 4.24 10.57 -3.96
CA GLN A 50 5.58 10.71 -4.55
C GLN A 50 6.70 10.34 -3.60
N ARG A 51 6.48 10.39 -2.28
CA ARG A 51 7.52 10.13 -1.28
C ARG A 51 8.81 10.89 -1.57
N TYR A 52 8.62 12.16 -1.96
CA TYR A 52 9.68 13.09 -2.29
C TYR A 52 9.70 14.26 -1.31
N SER A 53 10.89 14.60 -0.81
CA SER A 53 11.10 15.77 0.04
C SER A 53 11.96 16.83 -0.64
N LYS A 54 11.55 18.09 -0.53
CA LYS A 54 12.32 19.26 -0.98
C LYS A 54 13.50 19.59 -0.07
N LEU A 55 13.67 18.89 1.07
CA LEU A 55 14.84 19.05 1.95
C LEU A 55 16.11 18.59 1.24
N ASN A 56 17.18 19.37 1.37
CA ASN A 56 18.43 19.18 0.65
C ASN A 56 19.69 19.42 1.49
N GLN A 57 19.59 19.44 2.81
CA GLN A 57 20.78 19.52 3.68
C GLN A 57 21.60 18.22 3.63
N ILE A 58 20.91 17.07 3.49
CA ILE A 58 21.55 15.77 3.29
C ILE A 58 21.66 15.54 1.80
N THR A 59 22.90 15.52 1.30
CA THR A 59 23.25 15.42 -0.12
C THR A 59 24.06 14.16 -0.41
N ALA A 60 24.27 13.87 -1.69
CA ALA A 60 25.12 12.75 -2.13
C ALA A 60 26.57 12.86 -1.60
N GLU A 61 27.09 14.09 -1.36
CA GLU A 61 28.45 14.33 -0.90
C GLU A 61 28.58 14.15 0.61
N ASN A 62 27.51 14.35 1.42
CA ASN A 62 27.59 14.34 2.87
C ASN A 62 26.81 13.23 3.56
N VAL A 63 25.91 12.51 2.85
CA VAL A 63 25.08 11.45 3.44
C VAL A 63 25.88 10.35 4.13
N GLY A 64 27.11 10.10 3.68
CA GLY A 64 28.05 9.17 4.33
C GLY A 64 28.42 9.53 5.76
N LYS A 65 28.11 10.76 6.21
CA LYS A 65 28.36 11.25 7.58
C LYS A 65 27.13 11.12 8.50
N LEU A 66 25.99 10.60 8.03
CA LEU A 66 24.82 10.42 8.86
C LEU A 66 25.11 9.58 10.09
N GLN A 67 24.56 10.00 11.23
CA GLN A 67 24.67 9.31 12.50
C GLN A 67 23.30 9.21 13.18
N PRO A 68 23.01 8.12 13.92
CA PRO A 68 21.83 8.08 14.77
C PRO A 68 21.95 9.15 15.86
N THR A 69 20.89 9.91 16.08
CA THR A 69 20.81 10.96 17.10
C THR A 69 20.07 10.48 18.34
N TRP A 70 18.98 9.76 18.14
CA TRP A 70 18.22 9.14 19.22
C TRP A 70 17.40 7.96 18.68
N THR A 71 16.92 7.11 19.59
CA THR A 71 16.10 5.96 19.29
C THR A 71 14.90 5.89 20.23
N PHE A 72 13.83 5.23 19.79
CA PHE A 72 12.65 4.98 20.60
C PHE A 72 12.18 3.54 20.39
N SER A 73 11.86 2.82 21.50
CA SER A 73 11.28 1.48 21.42
C SER A 73 9.77 1.55 21.44
N THR A 74 9.12 0.88 20.46
CA THR A 74 7.65 0.77 20.42
C THR A 74 7.10 -0.25 21.41
N GLY A 75 7.96 -1.09 22.00
CA GLY A 75 7.55 -2.18 22.90
C GLY A 75 6.89 -3.39 22.21
N VAL A 76 6.83 -3.40 20.88
CA VAL A 76 6.19 -4.47 20.11
C VAL A 76 7.21 -5.15 19.20
N LEU A 77 7.38 -6.48 19.36
CA LEU A 77 8.34 -7.29 18.59
C LEU A 77 7.65 -7.96 17.39
N ARG A 78 7.23 -7.16 16.41
CA ARG A 78 6.51 -7.59 15.19
C ARG A 78 6.89 -6.71 14.01
N GLY A 79 6.35 -7.00 12.84
CA GLY A 79 6.56 -6.25 11.62
C GLY A 79 6.05 -4.81 11.68
N HIS A 80 6.95 -3.83 11.59
CA HIS A 80 6.64 -2.40 11.59
C HIS A 80 6.58 -1.88 10.15
N GLU A 81 5.41 -1.91 9.52
CA GLU A 81 5.14 -1.27 8.24
C GLU A 81 4.77 0.22 8.43
N GLY A 82 4.75 1.00 7.35
CA GLY A 82 4.48 2.43 7.44
C GLY A 82 5.65 3.23 8.01
N GLY A 83 5.41 4.50 8.31
CA GLY A 83 6.40 5.43 8.86
C GLY A 83 5.79 6.43 9.84
N PRO A 84 6.62 7.14 10.62
CA PRO A 84 6.11 8.18 11.51
C PRO A 84 5.58 9.38 10.71
N LEU A 85 4.59 10.08 11.28
CA LEU A 85 4.20 11.42 10.83
C LEU A 85 4.92 12.46 11.68
N VAL A 86 5.24 13.60 11.09
CA VAL A 86 5.82 14.75 11.80
C VAL A 86 5.00 15.99 11.50
N ILE A 87 4.53 16.65 12.58
CA ILE A 87 3.71 17.86 12.50
C ILE A 87 4.24 18.83 13.56
N GLY A 88 4.92 19.86 13.09
CA GLY A 88 5.66 20.77 13.97
C GLY A 88 6.65 20.02 14.86
N ASP A 89 6.59 20.25 16.17
CA ASP A 89 7.45 19.61 17.16
C ASP A 89 6.93 18.27 17.69
N THR A 90 6.03 17.60 16.96
CA THR A 90 5.47 16.31 17.38
C THR A 90 5.62 15.27 16.30
N MET A 91 6.20 14.13 16.68
CA MET A 91 6.24 12.93 15.87
C MET A 91 5.21 11.93 16.38
N TYR A 92 4.37 11.41 15.46
CA TYR A 92 3.40 10.37 15.76
C TYR A 92 3.92 9.04 15.24
N VAL A 93 4.06 8.08 16.14
CA VAL A 93 4.59 6.74 15.88
C VAL A 93 3.51 5.73 16.18
N HIS A 94 3.30 4.79 15.28
CA HIS A 94 2.37 3.67 15.45
C HIS A 94 3.14 2.36 15.60
N ALA A 95 2.50 1.37 16.21
CA ALA A 95 2.99 0.00 16.28
C ALA A 95 2.02 -0.96 15.57
N PRO A 96 2.49 -2.14 15.13
CA PRO A 96 1.60 -3.24 14.75
C PRO A 96 0.69 -3.63 15.93
N TYR A 97 -0.16 -4.67 15.78
CA TYR A 97 -1.00 -5.09 16.91
C TYR A 97 -0.20 -5.12 18.23
N PRO A 98 -0.69 -4.53 19.32
CA PRO A 98 -2.06 -4.03 19.58
C PRO A 98 -2.37 -2.62 19.05
N ASN A 99 -1.60 -2.06 18.12
CA ASN A 99 -1.81 -0.78 17.47
C ASN A 99 -1.65 0.42 18.41
N THR A 100 -0.68 0.38 19.30
CA THR A 100 -0.32 1.53 20.15
C THR A 100 0.14 2.70 19.31
N VAL A 101 -0.29 3.90 19.67
CA VAL A 101 0.14 5.17 19.05
C VAL A 101 0.83 6.02 20.10
N TYR A 102 1.99 6.56 19.75
CA TYR A 102 2.78 7.48 20.58
C TYR A 102 2.86 8.86 19.91
N ALA A 103 2.72 9.92 20.69
CA ALA A 103 3.15 11.26 20.31
C ALA A 103 4.45 11.58 21.04
N LEU A 104 5.50 11.86 20.27
CA LEU A 104 6.85 12.13 20.77
C LEU A 104 7.21 13.60 20.61
N ASP A 105 7.88 14.17 21.60
CA ASP A 105 8.35 15.56 21.62
C ASP A 105 9.73 15.66 20.95
N LEU A 106 9.80 16.25 19.77
CA LEU A 106 11.05 16.41 19.02
C LEU A 106 12.00 17.43 19.65
N THR A 107 11.52 18.29 20.56
CA THR A 107 12.36 19.23 21.29
C THR A 107 13.04 18.59 22.51
N LYS A 108 12.72 17.33 22.83
CA LYS A 108 13.19 16.56 23.98
C LYS A 108 13.60 15.14 23.59
N ASP A 109 14.30 15.00 22.47
CA ASP A 109 14.83 13.73 21.97
C ASP A 109 13.80 12.57 21.96
N GLY A 110 12.57 12.87 21.57
CA GLY A 110 11.51 11.87 21.45
C GLY A 110 10.84 11.49 22.78
N ALA A 111 10.87 12.37 23.80
CA ALA A 111 10.10 12.13 25.03
C ALA A 111 8.60 11.97 24.74
N ILE A 112 7.93 11.03 25.41
CA ILE A 112 6.52 10.74 25.20
C ILE A 112 5.65 11.91 25.72
N LYS A 113 4.89 12.54 24.84
CA LYS A 113 3.83 13.51 25.19
C LYS A 113 2.57 12.78 25.65
N TRP A 114 2.18 11.76 24.92
CA TRP A 114 1.07 10.86 25.24
C TRP A 114 1.21 9.52 24.50
N ALA A 115 0.54 8.50 25.00
CA ALA A 115 0.39 7.22 24.34
C ALA A 115 -1.10 6.81 24.37
N TYR A 116 -1.55 6.17 23.29
CA TYR A 116 -2.85 5.55 23.19
C TYR A 116 -2.70 4.05 23.00
N GLU A 117 -3.27 3.26 23.90
CA GLU A 117 -3.21 1.80 23.89
C GLU A 117 -4.63 1.25 23.65
N PRO A 118 -4.95 0.80 22.42
CA PRO A 118 -6.27 0.23 22.12
C PRO A 118 -6.51 -1.06 22.89
N LYS A 119 -7.76 -1.26 23.31
CA LYS A 119 -8.22 -2.55 23.84
C LYS A 119 -8.95 -3.29 22.74
N GLN A 120 -8.34 -4.35 22.23
CA GLN A 120 -8.87 -5.17 21.14
C GLN A 120 -8.98 -6.63 21.60
N ASP A 121 -9.89 -7.38 20.97
CA ASP A 121 -9.96 -8.83 21.15
C ASP A 121 -8.72 -9.49 20.51
N PRO A 122 -7.89 -10.22 21.28
CA PRO A 122 -6.72 -10.89 20.73
C PRO A 122 -7.06 -11.98 19.69
N ASN A 123 -8.28 -12.46 19.61
CA ASN A 123 -8.71 -13.42 18.60
C ASN A 123 -8.61 -12.85 17.17
N VAL A 124 -8.55 -11.53 17.01
CA VAL A 124 -8.32 -10.91 15.69
C VAL A 124 -6.98 -11.32 15.07
N ILE A 125 -5.96 -11.64 15.89
CA ILE A 125 -4.65 -12.08 15.42
C ILE A 125 -4.76 -13.33 14.54
N GLY A 126 -5.63 -14.27 14.89
CA GLY A 126 -5.81 -15.54 14.17
C GLY A 126 -6.43 -15.40 12.77
N VAL A 127 -7.02 -14.23 12.46
CA VAL A 127 -7.63 -13.93 11.16
C VAL A 127 -6.90 -12.82 10.38
N MET A 128 -5.75 -12.36 10.88
CA MET A 128 -4.84 -11.51 10.12
C MET A 128 -3.89 -12.41 9.29
N CYS A 129 -3.97 -12.33 7.98
CA CYS A 129 -3.28 -13.24 7.06
C CYS A 129 -1.76 -13.28 7.28
N CYS A 130 -1.11 -12.17 7.08
CA CYS A 130 0.31 -12.10 6.70
C CYS A 130 1.13 -11.28 7.69
N ASP A 131 0.95 -11.52 8.99
CA ASP A 131 1.42 -10.79 10.17
C ASP A 131 0.41 -9.72 10.64
N THR A 132 0.62 -9.25 11.87
CA THR A 132 -0.26 -8.30 12.57
C THR A 132 0.11 -6.84 12.28
N VAL A 133 0.44 -6.56 11.04
CA VAL A 133 0.95 -5.25 10.59
C VAL A 133 -0.08 -4.12 10.67
N ASN A 134 0.43 -2.90 10.77
CA ASN A 134 -0.33 -1.66 10.61
C ASN A 134 0.51 -0.68 9.79
N ARG A 135 -0.08 -0.05 8.76
CA ARG A 135 0.64 0.81 7.82
C ARG A 135 0.67 2.27 8.21
N GLY A 136 0.11 2.63 9.37
CA GLY A 136 0.29 3.98 9.89
C GLY A 136 -0.99 4.65 10.36
N VAL A 137 -0.79 5.87 10.83
CA VAL A 137 -1.83 6.80 11.24
C VAL A 137 -1.97 7.91 10.20
N ALA A 138 -3.08 8.66 10.27
CA ALA A 138 -3.29 9.88 9.49
C ALA A 138 -3.55 11.06 10.41
N TYR A 139 -3.29 12.27 9.93
CA TYR A 139 -3.61 13.52 10.59
C TYR A 139 -4.66 14.31 9.80
N GLY A 140 -5.48 15.07 10.48
CA GLY A 140 -6.39 16.06 9.90
C GLY A 140 -7.33 16.68 10.93
N ASP A 141 -7.65 17.94 10.77
CA ASP A 141 -8.58 18.69 11.65
C ASP A 141 -8.21 18.55 13.15
N GLY A 142 -6.90 18.64 13.47
CA GLY A 142 -6.40 18.50 14.84
C GLY A 142 -6.55 17.10 15.46
N LYS A 143 -6.72 16.07 14.65
CA LYS A 143 -6.92 14.67 15.09
C LYS A 143 -5.91 13.73 14.46
N ILE A 144 -5.60 12.66 15.19
CA ILE A 144 -4.88 11.49 14.68
C ILE A 144 -5.91 10.38 14.47
N PHE A 145 -5.89 9.78 13.29
CA PHE A 145 -6.75 8.65 12.93
C PHE A 145 -5.94 7.36 12.90
N LEU A 146 -6.42 6.38 13.65
CA LEU A 146 -5.87 5.03 13.69
C LEU A 146 -6.93 4.03 13.22
N TYR A 147 -6.57 3.15 12.29
CA TYR A 147 -7.39 2.02 11.90
C TYR A 147 -6.82 0.75 12.55
N GLN A 148 -7.58 0.20 13.49
CA GLN A 148 -7.14 -0.93 14.32
C GLN A 148 -7.32 -2.26 13.58
N ALA A 149 -6.61 -3.28 14.02
CA ALA A 149 -6.70 -4.64 13.48
C ALA A 149 -8.14 -5.18 13.48
N ASP A 150 -8.91 -4.88 14.52
CA ASP A 150 -10.32 -5.28 14.68
C ASP A 150 -11.31 -4.42 13.87
N THR A 151 -10.81 -3.65 12.90
CA THR A 151 -11.58 -2.73 12.04
C THR A 151 -12.19 -1.51 12.74
N THR A 152 -11.78 -1.19 13.95
CA THR A 152 -12.18 0.06 14.60
C THR A 152 -11.37 1.21 14.03
N LEU A 153 -12.03 2.18 13.40
CA LEU A 153 -11.45 3.48 13.08
C LEU A 153 -11.67 4.41 14.27
N VAL A 154 -10.60 4.92 14.85
CA VAL A 154 -10.64 5.83 15.99
C VAL A 154 -10.00 7.17 15.63
N ALA A 155 -10.63 8.26 16.04
CA ALA A 155 -10.10 9.61 16.01
C ALA A 155 -9.63 10.01 17.42
N LEU A 156 -8.37 10.40 17.52
CA LEU A 156 -7.75 10.87 18.75
C LEU A 156 -7.47 12.37 18.63
N ASP A 157 -7.67 13.13 19.68
CA ASP A 157 -7.19 14.51 19.76
C ASP A 157 -5.66 14.52 19.64
N ALA A 158 -5.11 15.22 18.67
CA ALA A 158 -3.69 15.18 18.34
C ALA A 158 -2.78 15.68 19.49
N ASN A 159 -3.28 16.58 20.36
CA ASN A 159 -2.51 17.13 21.46
C ASN A 159 -2.52 16.25 22.72
N THR A 160 -3.60 15.51 22.95
CA THR A 160 -3.85 14.80 24.21
C THR A 160 -3.95 13.29 24.09
N GLY A 161 -4.12 12.74 22.89
CA GLY A 161 -4.32 11.30 22.63
C GLY A 161 -5.69 10.78 23.10
N LYS A 162 -6.63 11.65 23.51
CA LYS A 162 -7.96 11.24 23.96
C LYS A 162 -8.85 10.89 22.78
N GLU A 163 -9.66 9.83 22.92
CA GLU A 163 -10.68 9.47 21.92
C GLU A 163 -11.69 10.62 21.74
N VAL A 164 -11.89 11.02 20.48
CA VAL A 164 -12.92 11.98 20.07
C VAL A 164 -14.16 11.24 19.60
N TRP A 165 -13.95 10.25 18.72
CA TRP A 165 -14.97 9.33 18.24
C TRP A 165 -14.34 8.04 17.73
N LYS A 166 -15.15 6.98 17.62
CA LYS A 166 -14.76 5.72 16.99
C LYS A 166 -15.92 5.05 16.29
N VAL A 167 -15.63 4.27 15.27
CA VAL A 167 -16.62 3.52 14.48
C VAL A 167 -16.05 2.19 14.02
N LYS A 168 -16.89 1.16 13.94
CA LYS A 168 -16.58 -0.16 13.39
C LYS A 168 -16.77 -0.13 11.87
N ASN A 169 -15.76 -0.54 11.11
CA ASN A 169 -15.85 -0.64 9.65
C ASN A 169 -16.23 -2.04 9.16
N GLY A 170 -15.86 -3.08 9.89
CA GLY A 170 -16.09 -4.48 9.55
C GLY A 170 -16.27 -5.38 10.78
N ASP A 171 -16.35 -6.68 10.56
CA ASP A 171 -16.61 -7.72 11.56
C ASP A 171 -15.48 -8.77 11.59
N PRO A 172 -14.57 -8.75 12.59
CA PRO A 172 -13.50 -9.74 12.72
C PRO A 172 -13.98 -11.19 12.80
N ALA A 173 -15.23 -11.44 13.26
CA ALA A 173 -15.79 -12.79 13.25
C ALA A 173 -15.96 -13.36 11.83
N LYS A 174 -15.96 -12.49 10.82
CA LYS A 174 -15.94 -12.83 9.40
C LYS A 174 -14.54 -12.71 8.76
N ALA A 175 -13.52 -12.54 9.60
CA ALA A 175 -12.14 -12.27 9.21
C ALA A 175 -11.95 -10.92 8.46
N GLU A 176 -12.86 -9.97 8.64
CA GLU A 176 -12.65 -8.60 8.19
C GLU A 176 -11.66 -7.92 9.14
N THR A 177 -10.51 -7.45 8.60
CA THR A 177 -9.43 -6.86 9.40
C THR A 177 -8.96 -5.52 8.84
N GLY A 178 -8.30 -4.72 9.67
CA GLY A 178 -7.75 -3.41 9.32
C GLY A 178 -6.23 -3.42 9.38
N THR A 179 -5.57 -3.15 8.25
CA THR A 179 -4.10 -3.09 8.16
C THR A 179 -3.57 -1.83 7.50
N ASN A 180 -4.42 -1.14 6.71
CA ASN A 180 -4.03 0.07 6.00
C ASN A 180 -3.98 1.32 6.90
N ALA A 181 -3.17 2.30 6.53
CA ALA A 181 -3.26 3.63 7.11
C ALA A 181 -4.55 4.32 6.66
N PRO A 182 -5.28 5.00 7.56
CA PRO A 182 -6.35 5.89 7.14
C PRO A 182 -5.82 7.00 6.21
N HIS A 183 -6.67 7.52 5.33
CA HIS A 183 -6.29 8.62 4.46
C HIS A 183 -7.30 9.76 4.57
N VAL A 184 -6.83 10.95 4.96
CA VAL A 184 -7.70 12.13 5.13
C VAL A 184 -7.74 12.92 3.85
N ILE A 185 -8.94 13.09 3.29
CA ILE A 185 -9.16 13.90 2.10
C ILE A 185 -10.39 14.79 2.33
N LYS A 186 -10.23 16.10 2.23
CA LYS A 186 -11.29 17.07 2.53
C LYS A 186 -11.84 16.85 3.95
N ASP A 187 -13.14 16.64 4.05
CA ASP A 187 -13.90 16.38 5.27
C ASP A 187 -14.10 14.89 5.57
N LYS A 188 -13.31 14.01 4.92
CA LYS A 188 -13.47 12.56 5.00
C LYS A 188 -12.21 11.84 5.44
N VAL A 189 -12.41 10.73 6.12
CA VAL A 189 -11.38 9.74 6.46
C VAL A 189 -11.71 8.46 5.72
N LEU A 190 -10.80 8.00 4.86
CA LEU A 190 -10.94 6.80 4.07
C LEU A 190 -10.22 5.63 4.74
N VAL A 191 -10.86 4.48 4.73
CA VAL A 191 -10.28 3.20 5.11
C VAL A 191 -10.73 2.09 4.16
N GLY A 192 -9.86 1.12 3.97
CA GLY A 192 -10.17 -0.09 3.23
C GLY A 192 -10.60 -1.25 4.14
N ILE A 193 -10.47 -2.47 3.62
CA ILE A 193 -10.70 -3.71 4.35
C ILE A 193 -9.71 -4.78 3.86
N SER A 194 -9.24 -5.63 4.78
CA SER A 194 -8.40 -6.80 4.50
C SER A 194 -9.18 -8.09 4.75
N GLY A 195 -8.67 -9.24 4.31
CA GLY A 195 -9.24 -10.57 4.54
C GLY A 195 -9.62 -11.30 3.24
N GLY A 196 -8.97 -11.00 2.12
CA GLY A 196 -9.19 -11.69 0.83
C GLY A 196 -9.10 -13.20 0.96
N GLU A 197 -8.12 -13.71 1.69
CA GLU A 197 -7.86 -15.13 1.96
C GLU A 197 -8.96 -15.82 2.79
N TYR A 198 -9.93 -15.04 3.28
CA TYR A 198 -11.10 -15.52 4.05
C TYR A 198 -12.42 -15.26 3.33
N GLY A 199 -12.38 -14.87 2.04
CA GLY A 199 -13.59 -14.55 1.28
C GLY A 199 -14.23 -13.22 1.69
N VAL A 200 -13.49 -12.30 2.27
CA VAL A 200 -13.97 -10.95 2.58
C VAL A 200 -14.17 -10.18 1.27
N ARG A 201 -15.36 -9.63 1.12
CA ARG A 201 -15.70 -8.76 -0.01
C ARG A 201 -15.09 -7.37 0.20
N GLY A 202 -14.21 -6.97 -0.69
CA GLY A 202 -13.48 -5.70 -0.63
C GLY A 202 -14.39 -4.48 -0.71
N SER A 203 -14.02 -3.43 0.01
CA SER A 203 -14.70 -2.14 -0.05
C SER A 203 -13.78 -0.99 0.35
N MET A 204 -14.02 0.19 -0.25
CA MET A 204 -13.50 1.47 0.20
C MET A 204 -14.60 2.21 0.95
N THR A 205 -14.30 2.70 2.15
CA THR A 205 -15.27 3.37 3.00
C THR A 205 -14.75 4.76 3.39
N ALA A 206 -15.61 5.78 3.27
CA ALA A 206 -15.35 7.14 3.71
C ALA A 206 -16.26 7.50 4.90
N TYR A 207 -15.65 8.04 5.94
CA TYR A 207 -16.32 8.55 7.13
C TYR A 207 -16.12 10.06 7.26
N ASN A 208 -17.10 10.77 7.80
CA ASN A 208 -16.97 12.19 8.11
C ASN A 208 -15.90 12.41 9.20
N ILE A 209 -14.96 13.31 8.94
CA ILE A 209 -13.83 13.61 9.83
C ILE A 209 -14.26 14.13 11.22
N LYS A 210 -15.44 14.78 11.31
CA LYS A 210 -15.93 15.41 12.54
C LYS A 210 -16.52 14.41 13.54
N ASP A 211 -17.29 13.44 13.06
CA ASP A 211 -18.16 12.62 13.91
C ASP A 211 -18.14 11.11 13.56
N GLY A 212 -17.33 10.68 12.60
CA GLY A 212 -17.20 9.29 12.18
C GLY A 212 -18.46 8.71 11.51
N LYS A 213 -19.43 9.53 11.11
CA LYS A 213 -20.59 9.02 10.37
C LYS A 213 -20.18 8.59 8.96
N LEU A 214 -20.79 7.50 8.49
CA LEU A 214 -20.60 6.99 7.15
C LEU A 214 -21.01 8.06 6.12
N ALA A 215 -20.07 8.41 5.23
CA ALA A 215 -20.34 9.27 4.09
C ALA A 215 -20.73 8.44 2.86
N TRP A 216 -19.91 7.46 2.51
CA TRP A 216 -20.18 6.46 1.47
C TRP A 216 -19.34 5.21 1.66
N ARG A 217 -19.82 4.09 1.08
CA ARG A 217 -19.05 2.84 0.95
C ARG A 217 -19.26 2.30 -0.45
N GLY A 218 -18.16 2.06 -1.17
CA GLY A 218 -18.15 1.44 -2.49
C GLY A 218 -17.47 0.09 -2.44
N PHE A 219 -18.21 -0.99 -2.77
CA PHE A 219 -17.66 -2.33 -2.85
C PHE A 219 -16.85 -2.50 -4.14
N SER A 220 -15.92 -3.45 -4.12
CA SER A 220 -15.09 -3.80 -5.29
C SER A 220 -15.85 -4.69 -6.29
N THR A 221 -16.76 -5.52 -5.81
CA THR A 221 -17.56 -6.47 -6.59
C THR A 221 -19.04 -6.29 -6.29
N GLY A 222 -19.94 -6.77 -7.15
CA GLY A 222 -21.38 -6.74 -6.90
C GLY A 222 -22.17 -5.81 -7.82
N PRO A 223 -23.46 -5.52 -7.50
CA PRO A 223 -24.33 -4.69 -8.32
C PRO A 223 -23.88 -3.22 -8.38
N ASP A 224 -24.27 -2.52 -9.44
CA ASP A 224 -23.88 -1.12 -9.69
C ASP A 224 -24.20 -0.20 -8.52
N SER A 225 -25.31 -0.43 -7.81
CA SER A 225 -25.70 0.37 -6.62
C SER A 225 -24.75 0.23 -5.44
N GLU A 226 -24.03 -0.88 -5.31
CA GLU A 226 -23.09 -1.15 -4.22
C GLU A 226 -21.65 -0.86 -4.63
N THR A 227 -21.31 -1.09 -5.90
CA THR A 227 -20.02 -0.71 -6.46
C THR A 227 -19.91 0.79 -6.72
N LEU A 228 -21.03 1.53 -6.63
CA LEU A 228 -21.15 2.95 -6.96
C LEU A 228 -20.65 3.22 -8.39
N MET A 229 -21.14 2.46 -9.34
CA MET A 229 -20.84 2.61 -10.77
C MET A 229 -22.09 3.06 -11.53
N ASP A 230 -21.90 3.95 -12.47
CA ASP A 230 -22.91 4.29 -13.49
C ASP A 230 -22.56 3.48 -14.74
N PRO A 231 -23.43 2.54 -15.18
CA PRO A 231 -23.11 1.62 -16.26
C PRO A 231 -22.81 2.29 -17.60
N GLU A 232 -23.28 3.53 -17.80
CA GLU A 232 -23.08 4.29 -19.05
C GLU A 232 -21.93 5.30 -18.96
N LYS A 233 -21.59 5.78 -17.73
CA LYS A 233 -20.58 6.84 -17.51
C LYS A 233 -19.28 6.34 -16.92
N THR A 234 -19.33 5.30 -16.07
CA THR A 234 -18.11 4.64 -15.59
C THR A 234 -17.45 3.92 -16.75
N THR A 235 -16.14 4.14 -16.93
CA THR A 235 -15.42 3.55 -18.08
C THR A 235 -14.33 2.57 -17.67
N HIS A 236 -14.08 1.60 -18.54
CA HIS A 236 -12.91 0.73 -18.54
C HIS A 236 -12.22 0.89 -19.91
N LEU A 237 -10.99 1.39 -19.94
CA LEU A 237 -10.26 1.66 -21.19
C LEU A 237 -11.07 2.50 -22.19
N GLY A 238 -11.73 3.56 -21.69
CA GLY A 238 -12.53 4.48 -22.49
C GLY A 238 -13.91 3.96 -22.95
N LYS A 239 -14.29 2.74 -22.58
CA LYS A 239 -15.60 2.16 -22.92
C LYS A 239 -16.48 2.06 -21.67
N PRO A 240 -17.81 2.33 -21.74
CA PRO A 240 -18.71 2.11 -20.63
C PRO A 240 -18.63 0.68 -20.10
N VAL A 241 -18.67 0.53 -18.76
CA VAL A 241 -18.56 -0.79 -18.12
C VAL A 241 -19.78 -1.67 -18.33
N GLY A 242 -20.95 -1.07 -18.62
CA GLY A 242 -22.23 -1.75 -18.76
C GLY A 242 -22.87 -2.11 -17.41
N LYS A 243 -24.12 -2.52 -17.48
CA LYS A 243 -24.95 -2.83 -16.31
C LYS A 243 -24.41 -4.03 -15.55
N ASP A 244 -24.36 -3.91 -14.21
CA ASP A 244 -23.98 -4.97 -13.28
C ASP A 244 -22.63 -5.63 -13.62
N SER A 245 -21.68 -4.82 -14.10
CA SER A 245 -20.36 -5.30 -14.55
C SER A 245 -19.56 -5.99 -13.45
N GLY A 246 -19.80 -5.66 -12.19
CA GLY A 246 -19.21 -6.30 -11.01
C GLY A 246 -19.82 -7.66 -10.64
N ILE A 247 -20.84 -8.11 -11.36
CA ILE A 247 -21.49 -9.43 -11.20
C ILE A 247 -21.27 -10.30 -12.44
N ASN A 248 -21.42 -9.75 -13.64
CA ASN A 248 -21.55 -10.48 -14.90
C ASN A 248 -20.35 -11.37 -15.26
N THR A 249 -19.23 -11.23 -14.58
CA THR A 249 -18.01 -12.02 -14.79
C THR A 249 -17.72 -12.98 -13.64
N TRP A 250 -18.71 -13.22 -12.80
CA TRP A 250 -18.67 -14.19 -11.70
C TRP A 250 -19.70 -15.28 -11.92
N GLU A 251 -19.41 -16.48 -11.46
CA GLU A 251 -20.38 -17.56 -11.45
C GLU A 251 -21.29 -17.44 -10.21
N GLY A 252 -22.61 -17.41 -10.45
CA GLY A 252 -23.59 -17.32 -9.39
C GLY A 252 -23.35 -16.16 -8.41
N ASP A 253 -23.31 -16.48 -7.12
CA ASP A 253 -23.17 -15.52 -6.04
C ASP A 253 -21.72 -15.35 -5.52
N GLN A 254 -20.72 -15.87 -6.23
CA GLN A 254 -19.33 -15.85 -5.78
C GLN A 254 -18.78 -14.43 -5.58
N TRP A 255 -19.31 -13.45 -6.29
CA TRP A 255 -18.98 -12.04 -6.08
C TRP A 255 -19.21 -11.56 -4.63
N LYS A 256 -20.10 -12.23 -3.85
CA LYS A 256 -20.37 -11.91 -2.44
C LYS A 256 -19.22 -12.26 -1.49
N ILE A 257 -18.38 -13.19 -1.90
CA ILE A 257 -17.17 -13.63 -1.21
C ILE A 257 -15.94 -13.44 -2.10
N GLY A 258 -16.02 -12.48 -3.02
CA GLY A 258 -15.13 -12.37 -4.17
C GLY A 258 -13.79 -11.66 -3.91
N GLY A 259 -13.40 -11.36 -2.67
CA GLY A 259 -12.15 -10.65 -2.42
C GLY A 259 -12.17 -9.22 -2.97
N GLY A 260 -11.12 -8.80 -3.66
CA GLY A 260 -10.98 -7.44 -4.14
C GLY A 260 -10.79 -6.45 -2.99
N THR A 261 -10.08 -6.86 -1.94
CA THR A 261 -9.84 -6.06 -0.72
C THR A 261 -8.96 -4.84 -1.00
N THR A 262 -8.98 -3.84 -0.11
CA THR A 262 -8.48 -2.48 -0.41
C THR A 262 -7.50 -1.99 0.66
N TRP A 263 -6.62 -2.84 1.10
CA TRP A 263 -5.71 -2.64 2.22
C TRP A 263 -4.41 -1.88 1.89
N GLY A 264 -4.27 -1.37 0.65
CA GLY A 264 -3.07 -0.69 0.17
C GLY A 264 -3.01 0.80 0.46
N TRP A 265 -2.41 1.55 -0.46
CA TRP A 265 -2.19 2.99 -0.38
C TRP A 265 -3.13 3.73 -1.32
N TYR A 266 -3.50 4.98 -0.96
CA TYR A 266 -4.42 5.80 -1.73
C TYR A 266 -3.74 7.09 -2.14
N SER A 267 -4.04 7.59 -3.35
CA SER A 267 -3.62 8.90 -3.82
C SER A 267 -4.83 9.76 -4.21
N TYR A 268 -4.65 11.06 -4.23
CA TYR A 268 -5.73 12.00 -4.50
C TYR A 268 -5.27 13.13 -5.42
N ASP A 269 -6.04 13.38 -6.48
CA ASP A 269 -5.90 14.54 -7.33
C ASP A 269 -7.02 15.55 -7.00
N LYS A 270 -6.62 16.68 -6.43
CA LYS A 270 -7.56 17.75 -6.00
C LYS A 270 -8.27 18.43 -7.17
N ASP A 271 -7.59 18.54 -8.31
CA ASP A 271 -8.11 19.26 -9.47
C ASP A 271 -9.15 18.41 -10.23
N LEU A 272 -8.98 17.10 -10.23
CA LEU A 272 -9.92 16.12 -10.76
C LEU A 272 -10.96 15.67 -9.73
N ASN A 273 -10.73 15.95 -8.45
CA ASN A 273 -11.53 15.47 -7.32
C ASN A 273 -11.61 13.94 -7.22
N LEU A 274 -10.55 13.24 -7.65
CA LEU A 274 -10.51 11.79 -7.73
C LEU A 274 -9.53 11.19 -6.72
N VAL A 275 -9.98 10.17 -5.99
CA VAL A 275 -9.15 9.27 -5.22
C VAL A 275 -8.86 8.01 -6.03
N TYR A 276 -7.60 7.58 -6.02
CA TYR A 276 -7.14 6.37 -6.72
C TYR A 276 -6.67 5.34 -5.72
N TYR A 277 -7.06 4.08 -5.95
CA TYR A 277 -6.65 2.95 -5.15
C TYR A 277 -6.78 1.65 -5.94
N GLY A 278 -6.09 0.61 -5.49
CA GLY A 278 -6.16 -0.72 -6.08
C GLY A 278 -6.98 -1.69 -5.25
N THR A 279 -7.45 -2.75 -5.89
CA THR A 279 -8.14 -3.87 -5.26
C THR A 279 -7.31 -5.14 -5.36
N GLY A 280 -7.38 -5.96 -4.31
CA GLY A 280 -6.66 -7.21 -4.20
C GLY A 280 -7.21 -8.34 -5.05
N ASN A 281 -6.66 -9.52 -4.82
CA ASN A 281 -6.98 -10.76 -5.50
C ASN A 281 -8.47 -11.15 -5.37
N PRO A 282 -9.01 -11.93 -6.31
CA PRO A 282 -10.29 -12.59 -6.13
C PRO A 282 -10.14 -13.78 -5.18
N SER A 283 -11.10 -13.98 -4.27
CA SER A 283 -11.20 -15.19 -3.48
C SER A 283 -11.92 -16.29 -4.28
N THR A 284 -11.53 -17.50 -4.21
CA THR A 284 -10.37 -18.17 -3.61
C THR A 284 -9.15 -18.05 -4.53
N TRP A 285 -7.96 -18.49 -4.08
CA TRP A 285 -6.78 -18.60 -4.95
C TRP A 285 -6.90 -19.70 -6.00
N ASN A 286 -7.85 -20.63 -5.85
CA ASN A 286 -8.18 -21.62 -6.87
C ASN A 286 -9.00 -20.99 -8.02
N PRO A 287 -8.42 -20.72 -9.21
CA PRO A 287 -9.11 -20.05 -10.30
C PRO A 287 -10.21 -20.91 -10.92
N VAL A 288 -10.09 -22.24 -10.83
CA VAL A 288 -11.07 -23.19 -11.38
C VAL A 288 -12.44 -23.06 -10.69
N GLN A 289 -12.44 -22.68 -9.39
CA GLN A 289 -13.68 -22.49 -8.64
C GLN A 289 -14.42 -21.18 -8.94
N ARG A 290 -13.80 -20.23 -9.64
CA ARG A 290 -14.36 -18.90 -9.93
C ARG A 290 -14.12 -18.46 -11.37
N PRO A 291 -14.69 -19.17 -12.35
CA PRO A 291 -14.51 -18.84 -13.77
C PRO A 291 -14.97 -17.42 -14.09
N GLY A 292 -14.38 -16.83 -15.16
CA GLY A 292 -14.66 -15.48 -15.62
C GLY A 292 -13.60 -14.46 -15.18
N ASP A 293 -13.74 -13.21 -15.61
CA ASP A 293 -12.76 -12.13 -15.34
C ASP A 293 -12.72 -11.69 -13.85
N ASN A 294 -13.71 -12.07 -13.06
CA ASN A 294 -13.86 -11.72 -11.64
C ASN A 294 -13.77 -10.20 -11.38
N ARG A 295 -14.53 -9.43 -12.14
CA ARG A 295 -14.56 -7.95 -12.02
C ARG A 295 -15.19 -7.51 -10.69
N TRP A 296 -14.64 -6.56 -9.97
CA TRP A 296 -13.46 -5.73 -10.21
C TRP A 296 -12.41 -6.01 -9.14
N SER A 297 -11.96 -7.25 -9.02
CA SER A 297 -10.70 -7.60 -8.36
C SER A 297 -9.52 -7.20 -9.24
N MET A 298 -8.32 -7.08 -8.70
CA MET A 298 -7.10 -6.71 -9.41
C MET A 298 -7.21 -5.41 -10.22
N THR A 299 -7.90 -4.41 -9.65
CA THR A 299 -8.40 -3.25 -10.41
C THR A 299 -7.99 -1.93 -9.77
N ILE A 300 -7.51 -1.00 -10.57
CA ILE A 300 -7.38 0.41 -10.19
C ILE A 300 -8.75 1.09 -10.32
N PHE A 301 -9.19 1.73 -9.23
CA PHE A 301 -10.39 2.56 -9.20
C PHE A 301 -10.02 4.04 -9.15
N ALA A 302 -10.71 4.86 -9.92
CA ALA A 302 -10.76 6.30 -9.76
C ALA A 302 -12.17 6.70 -9.33
N ARG A 303 -12.31 7.20 -8.09
CA ARG A 303 -13.60 7.59 -7.50
C ARG A 303 -13.65 9.07 -7.17
N ASP A 304 -14.81 9.67 -7.40
CA ASP A 304 -15.12 10.99 -6.88
C ASP A 304 -15.17 10.94 -5.34
N ILE A 305 -14.37 11.76 -4.67
CA ILE A 305 -14.23 11.71 -3.21
C ILE A 305 -15.49 12.14 -2.47
N ASP A 306 -16.31 13.02 -3.06
CA ASP A 306 -17.49 13.55 -2.39
C ASP A 306 -18.64 12.56 -2.41
N THR A 307 -18.82 11.83 -3.50
CA THR A 307 -19.95 10.92 -3.75
C THR A 307 -19.61 9.45 -3.66
N GLY A 308 -18.33 9.08 -3.79
CA GLY A 308 -17.88 7.70 -3.94
C GLY A 308 -18.14 7.10 -5.32
N MET A 309 -18.76 7.84 -6.26
CA MET A 309 -19.04 7.34 -7.62
C MET A 309 -17.76 7.07 -8.40
N THR A 310 -17.72 5.92 -9.06
CA THR A 310 -16.57 5.50 -9.86
C THR A 310 -16.57 6.23 -11.21
N LYS A 311 -15.47 6.92 -11.52
CA LYS A 311 -15.26 7.59 -12.80
C LYS A 311 -14.76 6.62 -13.86
N TRP A 312 -13.69 5.89 -13.53
CA TRP A 312 -13.12 4.85 -14.38
C TRP A 312 -12.47 3.75 -13.54
N VAL A 313 -12.29 2.61 -14.17
CA VAL A 313 -11.58 1.44 -13.63
C VAL A 313 -10.62 0.89 -14.67
N TYR A 314 -9.55 0.22 -14.21
CA TYR A 314 -8.67 -0.57 -15.05
C TYR A 314 -8.30 -1.87 -14.34
N GLN A 315 -8.74 -3.02 -14.89
CA GLN A 315 -8.41 -4.34 -14.36
C GLN A 315 -7.07 -4.81 -14.93
N MET A 316 -6.06 -4.94 -14.08
CA MET A 316 -4.67 -5.24 -14.45
C MET A 316 -4.46 -6.72 -14.73
N THR A 317 -5.07 -7.59 -13.93
CA THR A 317 -4.98 -9.05 -14.07
C THR A 317 -6.39 -9.65 -14.04
N PRO A 318 -7.11 -9.68 -15.20
CA PRO A 318 -8.39 -10.37 -15.29
C PRO A 318 -8.22 -11.86 -14.98
N HIS A 319 -9.15 -12.43 -14.19
CA HIS A 319 -9.07 -13.83 -13.75
C HIS A 319 -7.73 -14.17 -13.12
N ASP A 320 -7.31 -13.40 -12.12
CA ASP A 320 -6.04 -13.66 -11.44
C ASP A 320 -5.94 -15.10 -10.94
N GLU A 321 -4.84 -15.77 -11.29
CA GLU A 321 -4.59 -17.19 -11.04
C GLU A 321 -3.42 -17.41 -10.06
N TRP A 322 -2.83 -16.32 -9.52
CA TRP A 322 -1.51 -16.35 -8.86
C TRP A 322 -1.45 -15.57 -7.55
N ASP A 323 -2.55 -14.93 -7.12
CA ASP A 323 -2.60 -14.00 -5.99
C ASP A 323 -1.76 -12.74 -6.22
N PHE A 324 -1.93 -12.11 -7.38
CA PHE A 324 -1.27 -10.85 -7.69
C PHE A 324 -2.13 -9.65 -7.29
N ASP A 325 -2.14 -9.30 -6.01
CA ASP A 325 -2.89 -8.15 -5.50
C ASP A 325 -2.54 -6.83 -6.19
N GLY A 326 -3.54 -6.08 -6.63
CA GLY A 326 -3.39 -4.78 -7.27
C GLY A 326 -3.40 -3.58 -6.32
N VAL A 327 -3.12 -3.76 -5.04
CA VAL A 327 -3.30 -2.75 -3.97
C VAL A 327 -2.14 -1.78 -3.80
N ASN A 328 -1.03 -1.98 -4.50
CA ASN A 328 0.16 -1.13 -4.40
C ASN A 328 -0.19 0.33 -4.71
N GLU A 329 0.66 1.25 -4.29
CA GLU A 329 0.43 2.68 -4.45
C GLU A 329 0.27 3.09 -5.93
N MET A 330 -0.60 4.09 -6.15
CA MET A 330 -0.69 4.86 -7.39
C MET A 330 0.09 6.15 -7.20
N ILE A 331 1.17 6.35 -7.98
CA ILE A 331 1.99 7.55 -7.91
C ILE A 331 1.54 8.50 -9.01
N LEU A 332 1.11 9.70 -8.62
CA LEU A 332 0.68 10.71 -9.58
C LEU A 332 1.87 11.58 -9.98
N ALA A 333 2.02 11.81 -11.27
CA ALA A 333 3.06 12.70 -11.83
C ALA A 333 2.58 13.29 -13.15
N ASP A 334 3.01 14.51 -13.45
CA ASP A 334 2.81 15.11 -14.77
C ASP A 334 4.04 14.77 -15.62
N LEU A 335 3.84 14.00 -16.69
CA LEU A 335 4.90 13.44 -17.53
C LEU A 335 4.67 13.81 -19.00
N ASP A 336 5.75 14.01 -19.74
CA ASP A 336 5.70 14.04 -21.20
C ASP A 336 5.82 12.59 -21.71
N ILE A 337 4.78 12.09 -22.38
CA ILE A 337 4.74 10.74 -22.94
C ILE A 337 4.47 10.83 -24.45
N GLY A 338 5.44 10.42 -25.23
CA GLY A 338 5.35 10.52 -26.69
C GLY A 338 5.23 11.96 -27.22
N GLY A 339 5.86 12.93 -26.54
CA GLY A 339 5.84 14.35 -26.89
C GLY A 339 4.51 15.06 -26.50
N LYS A 340 3.72 14.46 -25.62
CA LYS A 340 2.46 15.03 -25.11
C LYS A 340 2.48 15.10 -23.59
N PRO A 341 2.17 16.26 -22.99
CA PRO A 341 1.97 16.35 -21.55
C PRO A 341 0.76 15.51 -21.13
N ARG A 342 0.99 14.63 -20.12
CA ARG A 342 -0.03 13.75 -19.57
C ARG A 342 -0.11 13.91 -18.06
N LYS A 343 -1.31 13.93 -17.54
CA LYS A 343 -1.57 13.73 -16.12
C LYS A 343 -1.45 12.22 -15.85
N ALA A 344 -0.25 11.75 -15.50
CA ALA A 344 0.00 10.32 -15.38
C ALA A 344 -0.32 9.79 -13.98
N LEU A 345 -0.74 8.52 -13.94
CA LEU A 345 -0.77 7.63 -12.79
C LEU A 345 0.18 6.49 -13.11
N VAL A 346 1.19 6.30 -12.27
CA VAL A 346 2.17 5.21 -12.41
C VAL A 346 1.95 4.21 -11.30
N HIS A 347 1.87 2.93 -11.66
CA HIS A 347 1.61 1.83 -10.76
C HIS A 347 2.53 0.66 -11.06
N PHE A 348 3.17 0.12 -10.01
CA PHE A 348 3.99 -1.08 -10.07
C PHE A 348 3.23 -2.21 -9.41
N ASP A 349 2.63 -3.08 -10.23
CA ASP A 349 1.74 -4.13 -9.76
C ASP A 349 2.50 -5.38 -9.31
N ARG A 350 1.91 -6.19 -8.40
CA ARG A 350 2.48 -7.48 -7.99
C ARG A 350 2.76 -8.39 -9.18
N ASN A 351 1.94 -8.33 -10.22
CA ASN A 351 2.05 -9.13 -11.44
C ASN A 351 3.35 -8.91 -12.23
N GLY A 352 4.17 -7.94 -11.83
CA GLY A 352 5.46 -7.64 -12.43
C GLY A 352 5.40 -6.67 -13.61
N LEU A 353 4.25 -6.06 -13.85
CA LEU A 353 4.06 -5.04 -14.88
C LEU A 353 3.98 -3.65 -14.25
N GLY A 354 4.77 -2.72 -14.77
CA GLY A 354 4.67 -1.30 -14.47
C GLY A 354 3.71 -0.65 -15.47
N TYR A 355 2.67 -0.03 -14.94
CA TYR A 355 1.62 0.62 -15.73
C TYR A 355 1.75 2.13 -15.62
N THR A 356 1.60 2.82 -16.74
CA THR A 356 1.40 4.26 -16.80
C THR A 356 0.06 4.54 -17.47
N LEU A 357 -0.86 5.16 -16.74
CA LEU A 357 -2.19 5.52 -17.22
C LEU A 357 -2.36 7.04 -17.22
N ASP A 358 -3.24 7.54 -18.07
CA ASP A 358 -3.80 8.88 -17.92
C ASP A 358 -4.77 8.88 -16.74
N ARG A 359 -4.48 9.66 -15.67
CA ARG A 359 -5.26 9.62 -14.43
C ARG A 359 -6.64 10.28 -14.52
N GLU A 360 -6.87 11.06 -15.58
CA GLU A 360 -8.18 11.68 -15.82
C GLU A 360 -9.15 10.69 -16.48
N THR A 361 -8.67 9.85 -17.39
CA THR A 361 -9.49 9.02 -18.27
C THR A 361 -9.36 7.51 -18.05
N GLY A 362 -8.27 7.06 -17.42
CA GLY A 362 -7.91 5.65 -17.32
C GLY A 362 -7.34 5.05 -18.62
N GLU A 363 -6.94 5.90 -19.60
CA GLU A 363 -6.26 5.44 -20.81
C GLU A 363 -4.92 4.79 -20.46
N LEU A 364 -4.68 3.58 -20.96
CA LEU A 364 -3.41 2.88 -20.78
C LEU A 364 -2.37 3.44 -21.76
N LEU A 365 -1.29 4.03 -21.23
CA LEU A 365 -0.24 4.69 -22.01
C LEU A 365 1.00 3.80 -22.18
N VAL A 366 1.43 3.15 -21.10
CA VAL A 366 2.60 2.25 -21.06
C VAL A 366 2.28 1.07 -20.15
N ALA A 367 2.68 -0.14 -20.57
CA ALA A 367 2.66 -1.34 -19.74
C ALA A 367 3.86 -2.22 -20.10
N GLN A 368 4.84 -2.33 -19.19
CA GLN A 368 6.07 -3.06 -19.40
C GLN A 368 6.49 -3.83 -18.16
N LYS A 369 7.21 -4.93 -18.33
CA LYS A 369 7.79 -5.69 -17.22
C LYS A 369 8.87 -4.86 -16.53
N TYR A 370 8.75 -4.67 -15.20
CA TYR A 370 9.80 -4.02 -14.41
C TYR A 370 10.73 -5.02 -13.69
N ASP A 371 10.52 -6.31 -13.95
CA ASP A 371 11.46 -7.40 -13.69
C ASP A 371 11.51 -8.29 -14.95
N PRO A 372 12.67 -8.47 -15.58
CA PRO A 372 12.81 -9.27 -16.79
C PRO A 372 12.52 -10.76 -16.57
N THR A 373 12.49 -11.25 -15.33
CA THR A 373 12.21 -12.67 -15.01
C THR A 373 10.74 -13.02 -15.00
N VAL A 374 9.85 -12.05 -15.03
CA VAL A 374 8.39 -12.25 -15.14
C VAL A 374 8.06 -13.10 -16.35
N ASN A 375 7.43 -14.27 -16.12
CA ASN A 375 7.25 -15.29 -17.15
C ASN A 375 5.79 -15.74 -17.37
N TRP A 376 4.87 -15.43 -16.45
CA TRP A 376 3.45 -15.82 -16.56
C TRP A 376 2.73 -15.14 -17.73
N THR A 377 3.27 -14.02 -18.21
CA THR A 377 2.73 -13.27 -19.35
C THR A 377 3.83 -12.92 -20.36
N THR A 378 3.46 -12.79 -21.63
CA THR A 378 4.36 -12.22 -22.66
C THR A 378 4.34 -10.70 -22.66
N GLY A 379 3.33 -10.07 -22.03
CA GLY A 379 3.10 -8.62 -21.96
C GLY A 379 1.63 -8.28 -22.09
N VAL A 380 1.31 -6.99 -22.13
CA VAL A 380 -0.04 -6.47 -22.30
C VAL A 380 -0.32 -6.17 -23.76
N ASP A 381 -1.50 -6.50 -24.23
CA ASP A 381 -1.95 -6.12 -25.57
C ASP A 381 -2.22 -4.61 -25.62
N MET A 382 -1.36 -3.89 -26.33
CA MET A 382 -1.41 -2.42 -26.45
C MET A 382 -2.09 -1.93 -27.74
N ASP A 383 -2.61 -2.82 -28.59
CA ASP A 383 -3.35 -2.42 -29.79
C ASP A 383 -4.78 -1.99 -29.42
N PRO A 384 -5.14 -0.69 -29.54
CA PRO A 384 -6.48 -0.21 -29.17
C PRO A 384 -7.61 -0.79 -30.04
N ASN A 385 -7.29 -1.39 -31.19
CA ASN A 385 -8.25 -2.07 -32.06
C ASN A 385 -8.42 -3.55 -31.71
N SER A 386 -7.58 -4.09 -30.84
CA SER A 386 -7.69 -5.48 -30.39
C SER A 386 -8.87 -5.65 -29.43
N LYS A 387 -9.53 -6.81 -29.51
CA LYS A 387 -10.52 -7.22 -28.51
C LYS A 387 -9.92 -7.45 -27.13
N ASN A 388 -8.61 -7.68 -27.06
CA ASN A 388 -7.86 -7.93 -25.84
C ASN A 388 -7.07 -6.70 -25.36
N TYR A 389 -7.32 -5.51 -25.94
CA TYR A 389 -6.64 -4.27 -25.55
C TYR A 389 -6.63 -4.10 -24.02
N GLY A 390 -5.43 -3.83 -23.49
CA GLY A 390 -5.20 -3.64 -22.06
C GLY A 390 -5.15 -4.94 -21.23
N ARG A 391 -5.21 -6.12 -21.84
CA ARG A 391 -5.15 -7.42 -21.14
C ARG A 391 -3.75 -8.03 -21.26
N PRO A 392 -3.19 -8.59 -20.17
CA PRO A 392 -1.99 -9.43 -20.26
C PRO A 392 -2.25 -10.69 -21.08
N THR A 393 -1.28 -11.09 -21.89
CA THR A 393 -1.31 -12.35 -22.65
C THR A 393 -0.66 -13.45 -21.82
N VAL A 394 -1.51 -14.34 -21.24
CA VAL A 394 -1.08 -15.41 -20.34
C VAL A 394 -0.28 -16.48 -21.09
N VAL A 395 0.83 -16.93 -20.50
CA VAL A 395 1.61 -18.07 -20.97
C VAL A 395 1.04 -19.35 -20.36
N SER A 396 0.41 -20.20 -21.16
CA SER A 396 -0.35 -21.38 -20.71
C SER A 396 0.43 -22.31 -19.78
N LYS A 397 1.74 -22.44 -19.97
CA LYS A 397 2.61 -23.24 -19.07
C LYS A 397 2.51 -22.81 -17.60
N TYR A 398 2.31 -21.51 -17.36
CA TYR A 398 2.29 -20.91 -16.03
C TYR A 398 0.86 -20.54 -15.56
N SER A 399 -0.16 -20.94 -16.32
CA SER A 399 -1.55 -20.77 -15.95
C SER A 399 -1.99 -21.92 -15.04
N THR A 400 -2.36 -21.60 -13.80
CA THR A 400 -2.88 -22.58 -12.84
C THR A 400 -4.30 -23.03 -13.23
N GLN A 401 -5.07 -22.15 -13.88
CA GLN A 401 -6.37 -22.49 -14.50
C GLN A 401 -6.22 -23.54 -15.60
N SER A 402 -5.26 -23.36 -16.52
CA SER A 402 -5.06 -24.27 -17.65
C SER A 402 -4.52 -25.64 -17.20
N ASN A 403 -3.69 -25.66 -16.17
CA ASN A 403 -3.11 -26.86 -15.61
C ASN A 403 -4.10 -27.64 -14.72
N GLY A 404 -5.05 -26.92 -14.08
CA GLY A 404 -6.15 -27.48 -13.32
C GLY A 404 -5.91 -27.72 -11.85
N GLU A 405 -6.97 -28.10 -11.13
CA GLU A 405 -6.92 -28.48 -9.70
C GLU A 405 -5.98 -29.68 -9.47
N ASP A 406 -5.39 -29.75 -8.28
CA ASP A 406 -4.50 -30.82 -7.84
C ASP A 406 -3.28 -31.03 -8.76
N THR A 407 -2.89 -29.96 -9.48
CA THR A 407 -1.74 -29.96 -10.38
C THR A 407 -0.76 -28.88 -9.98
N ASN A 408 0.46 -29.27 -9.58
CA ASN A 408 1.51 -28.33 -9.21
C ASN A 408 2.09 -27.64 -10.46
N THR A 409 1.82 -26.35 -10.61
CA THR A 409 2.39 -25.50 -11.67
C THR A 409 3.71 -24.93 -11.17
N THR A 410 4.83 -25.34 -11.77
CA THR A 410 6.17 -25.01 -11.29
C THR A 410 6.82 -23.85 -12.05
N GLY A 411 7.69 -23.11 -11.37
CA GLY A 411 8.54 -22.08 -11.97
C GLY A 411 7.83 -20.80 -12.36
N ILE A 412 6.74 -20.44 -11.69
CA ILE A 412 6.02 -19.18 -11.94
C ILE A 412 6.82 -18.02 -11.36
N CYS A 413 7.08 -17.00 -12.16
CA CYS A 413 7.74 -15.76 -11.73
C CYS A 413 6.89 -14.53 -12.16
N PRO A 414 6.59 -13.62 -11.24
CA PRO A 414 6.94 -13.62 -9.82
C PRO A 414 6.13 -14.63 -8.99
N ALA A 415 6.51 -14.82 -7.73
CA ALA A 415 5.70 -15.52 -6.74
C ALA A 415 4.46 -14.68 -6.35
N ALA A 416 3.57 -15.23 -5.53
CA ALA A 416 2.39 -14.54 -5.01
C ALA A 416 2.72 -13.25 -4.25
N LEU A 417 3.90 -13.16 -3.62
CA LEU A 417 4.44 -11.90 -3.08
C LEU A 417 4.58 -10.78 -4.14
N GLY A 418 4.52 -11.14 -5.41
CA GLY A 418 4.70 -10.23 -6.54
C GLY A 418 6.14 -9.77 -6.74
N THR A 419 6.38 -9.08 -7.84
CA THR A 419 7.63 -8.34 -8.06
C THR A 419 7.76 -7.16 -7.09
N LYS A 420 6.66 -6.69 -6.54
CA LYS A 420 6.53 -5.71 -5.47
C LYS A 420 5.25 -5.99 -4.70
N ASP A 421 5.25 -5.77 -3.41
CA ASP A 421 4.06 -5.80 -2.56
C ASP A 421 3.74 -4.38 -2.05
N GLN A 422 3.32 -4.23 -0.82
CA GLN A 422 2.86 -2.98 -0.20
C GLN A 422 3.96 -1.91 -0.07
N GLN A 423 5.23 -2.25 -0.09
CA GLN A 423 6.34 -1.32 0.08
C GLN A 423 6.31 -0.22 -1.00
N PRO A 424 6.11 1.07 -0.64
CA PRO A 424 5.88 2.10 -1.66
C PRO A 424 7.18 2.54 -2.35
N ALA A 425 7.08 2.77 -3.67
CA ALA A 425 8.10 3.42 -4.46
C ALA A 425 8.13 4.94 -4.20
N ALA A 426 9.18 5.62 -4.67
CA ALA A 426 9.28 7.07 -4.64
C ALA A 426 9.46 7.62 -6.07
N PHE A 427 9.02 8.85 -6.30
CA PHE A 427 9.26 9.58 -7.55
C PHE A 427 10.06 10.85 -7.26
N SER A 428 11.09 11.13 -8.05
CA SER A 428 11.80 12.41 -7.98
C SER A 428 11.52 13.26 -9.22
N PRO A 429 10.94 14.45 -9.06
CA PRO A 429 10.77 15.39 -10.17
C PRO A 429 12.12 15.89 -10.71
N ASP A 430 13.20 15.87 -9.93
CA ASP A 430 14.54 16.33 -10.35
C ASP A 430 15.19 15.38 -11.36
N THR A 431 14.90 14.08 -11.27
CA THR A 431 15.44 13.07 -12.17
C THR A 431 14.41 12.55 -13.17
N GLY A 432 13.12 12.73 -12.89
CA GLY A 432 12.00 12.13 -13.63
C GLY A 432 11.90 10.61 -13.46
N LEU A 433 12.59 10.04 -12.47
CA LEU A 433 12.67 8.60 -12.23
C LEU A 433 11.84 8.16 -11.02
N PHE A 434 11.34 6.92 -11.10
CA PHE A 434 10.69 6.21 -10.01
C PHE A 434 11.67 5.23 -9.39
N TYR A 435 11.77 5.20 -8.07
CA TYR A 435 12.67 4.34 -7.30
C TYR A 435 11.85 3.24 -6.64
N VAL A 436 12.02 2.03 -7.13
CA VAL A 436 11.09 0.93 -6.85
C VAL A 436 11.79 -0.16 -6.05
N PRO A 437 11.34 -0.43 -4.81
CA PRO A 437 11.76 -1.61 -4.06
C PRO A 437 11.11 -2.85 -4.67
N THR A 438 11.87 -3.89 -4.98
CA THR A 438 11.35 -5.08 -5.65
C THR A 438 11.66 -6.38 -4.94
N ASN A 439 10.81 -7.37 -5.19
CA ASN A 439 10.99 -8.77 -4.88
C ASN A 439 11.49 -9.50 -6.15
N HIS A 440 12.34 -10.48 -5.97
CA HIS A 440 12.90 -11.28 -7.05
C HIS A 440 12.80 -12.76 -6.70
N VAL A 441 11.55 -13.26 -6.66
CA VAL A 441 11.13 -14.54 -6.10
C VAL A 441 10.18 -15.23 -7.06
N CYS A 442 10.33 -16.54 -7.22
CA CYS A 442 9.44 -17.39 -8.00
C CYS A 442 8.71 -18.38 -7.10
N MET A 443 7.75 -19.12 -7.65
CA MET A 443 6.94 -20.07 -6.89
C MET A 443 6.55 -21.30 -7.70
N ASP A 444 6.25 -22.36 -6.96
CA ASP A 444 5.40 -23.45 -7.39
C ASP A 444 4.02 -23.29 -6.74
N TYR A 445 2.96 -23.62 -7.46
CA TYR A 445 1.59 -23.31 -7.08
C TYR A 445 0.64 -24.46 -7.44
N GLU A 446 -0.05 -25.01 -6.45
CA GLU A 446 -0.99 -26.11 -6.62
C GLU A 446 -2.38 -25.70 -6.10
N PRO A 447 -3.37 -25.38 -6.99
CA PRO A 447 -4.71 -25.07 -6.57
C PRO A 447 -5.47 -26.35 -6.16
N TYR A 448 -6.26 -26.25 -5.10
CA TYR A 448 -7.15 -27.33 -4.65
C TYR A 448 -8.52 -26.80 -4.26
N LYS A 449 -9.51 -27.69 -4.25
CA LYS A 449 -10.88 -27.32 -3.92
C LYS A 449 -11.03 -26.97 -2.45
N VAL A 450 -11.66 -25.83 -2.17
CA VAL A 450 -11.95 -25.36 -0.82
C VAL A 450 -13.42 -24.93 -0.71
N SER A 451 -14.01 -25.08 0.48
CA SER A 451 -15.37 -24.63 0.78
C SER A 451 -15.35 -23.38 1.65
N TYR A 452 -16.19 -22.42 1.34
CA TYR A 452 -16.33 -21.20 2.11
C TYR A 452 -17.04 -21.43 3.45
N THR A 453 -16.45 -20.93 4.51
CA THR A 453 -17.08 -20.76 5.83
C THR A 453 -16.62 -19.41 6.38
N ALA A 454 -17.57 -18.55 6.76
CA ALA A 454 -17.24 -17.21 7.27
C ALA A 454 -16.29 -17.29 8.47
N GLY A 455 -15.22 -16.47 8.43
CA GLY A 455 -14.19 -16.45 9.48
C GLY A 455 -13.16 -17.58 9.39
N GLN A 456 -13.24 -18.45 8.40
CA GLN A 456 -12.27 -19.52 8.15
C GLN A 456 -11.46 -19.22 6.89
N ALA A 457 -10.23 -19.74 6.82
CA ALA A 457 -9.39 -19.60 5.63
C ALA A 457 -10.07 -20.17 4.39
N TYR A 458 -10.10 -19.38 3.32
CA TYR A 458 -10.70 -19.70 2.01
C TYR A 458 -9.65 -19.57 0.91
N VAL A 459 -8.43 -20.05 1.16
CA VAL A 459 -7.28 -19.90 0.26
C VAL A 459 -7.43 -20.81 -0.97
N GLY A 460 -7.44 -22.13 -0.80
CA GLY A 460 -7.62 -23.08 -1.92
C GLY A 460 -6.38 -23.25 -2.80
N ALA A 461 -5.17 -23.00 -2.25
CA ALA A 461 -3.91 -23.30 -2.91
C ALA A 461 -2.79 -23.58 -1.92
N THR A 462 -1.82 -24.39 -2.34
CA THR A 462 -0.52 -24.55 -1.70
C THR A 462 0.53 -23.83 -2.55
N VAL A 463 1.42 -23.08 -1.91
CA VAL A 463 2.46 -22.29 -2.57
C VAL A 463 3.80 -22.57 -1.93
N ALA A 464 4.85 -22.73 -2.74
CA ALA A 464 6.25 -22.80 -2.30
C ALA A 464 7.04 -21.69 -3.00
N MET A 465 7.68 -20.80 -2.24
CA MET A 465 8.44 -19.67 -2.78
C MET A 465 9.94 -19.89 -2.65
N TYR A 466 10.69 -19.44 -3.63
CA TYR A 466 12.14 -19.56 -3.70
C TYR A 466 12.79 -18.44 -4.53
N PRO A 467 14.11 -18.18 -4.35
CA PRO A 467 14.82 -17.19 -5.13
C PRO A 467 14.70 -17.45 -6.65
N THR A 468 14.58 -16.40 -7.43
CA THR A 468 14.51 -16.52 -8.90
C THR A 468 15.73 -17.30 -9.44
N PRO A 469 15.52 -18.30 -10.31
CA PRO A 469 16.61 -19.06 -10.90
C PRO A 469 17.61 -18.14 -11.64
N GLY A 470 18.90 -18.33 -11.40
CA GLY A 470 19.97 -17.52 -11.98
C GLY A 470 20.28 -16.21 -11.24
N SER A 471 19.57 -15.89 -10.16
CA SER A 471 19.85 -14.73 -9.31
C SER A 471 21.02 -14.93 -8.34
N HIS A 472 21.65 -16.12 -8.33
CA HIS A 472 22.67 -16.50 -7.36
C HIS A 472 22.22 -16.36 -5.90
N GLY A 473 20.92 -16.61 -5.63
CA GLY A 473 20.31 -16.53 -4.32
C GLY A 473 19.85 -15.13 -3.92
N GLY A 474 20.03 -14.11 -4.76
CA GLY A 474 19.46 -12.77 -4.55
C GLY A 474 17.94 -12.81 -4.73
N MET A 475 17.21 -12.19 -3.79
CA MET A 475 15.75 -12.21 -3.74
C MET A 475 15.13 -10.83 -3.94
N GLY A 476 15.92 -9.79 -4.18
CA GLY A 476 15.46 -8.42 -4.36
C GLY A 476 16.34 -7.61 -5.28
N ASN A 477 15.75 -6.55 -5.79
CA ASN A 477 16.44 -5.47 -6.46
C ASN A 477 15.86 -4.13 -5.99
N PHE A 478 16.69 -3.10 -5.96
CA PHE A 478 16.23 -1.73 -5.87
C PHE A 478 16.50 -1.07 -7.22
N ILE A 479 15.45 -0.63 -7.93
CA ILE A 479 15.58 -0.16 -9.31
C ILE A 479 15.19 1.31 -9.45
N ALA A 480 15.76 1.98 -10.45
CA ALA A 480 15.23 3.23 -10.99
C ALA A 480 14.52 2.95 -12.31
N TRP A 481 13.31 3.46 -12.44
CA TRP A 481 12.42 3.23 -13.56
C TRP A 481 12.06 4.52 -14.29
N ASP A 482 12.17 4.50 -15.60
CA ASP A 482 11.62 5.54 -16.47
C ASP A 482 10.22 5.13 -16.95
N ALA A 483 9.19 5.78 -16.40
CA ALA A 483 7.79 5.45 -16.71
C ALA A 483 7.32 5.92 -18.09
N LYS A 484 8.07 6.82 -18.72
CA LYS A 484 7.78 7.32 -20.09
C LYS A 484 8.18 6.29 -21.13
N GLU A 485 9.33 5.66 -20.91
CA GLU A 485 9.91 4.65 -21.80
C GLU A 485 9.55 3.22 -21.37
N GLY A 486 9.06 3.04 -20.15
CA GLY A 486 8.78 1.72 -19.59
C GLY A 486 10.03 0.84 -19.43
N LYS A 487 11.13 1.40 -18.85
CA LYS A 487 12.40 0.69 -18.72
C LYS A 487 13.14 0.96 -17.41
N ILE A 488 13.94 -0.02 -17.00
CA ILE A 488 14.90 0.12 -15.89
C ILE A 488 16.08 0.97 -16.37
N VAL A 489 16.43 2.00 -15.58
CA VAL A 489 17.59 2.87 -15.83
C VAL A 489 18.82 2.32 -15.12
N TRP A 490 18.68 1.91 -13.87
CA TRP A 490 19.69 1.19 -13.09
C TRP A 490 19.03 0.23 -12.10
N SER A 491 19.79 -0.78 -11.65
CA SER A 491 19.32 -1.82 -10.74
C SER A 491 20.43 -2.18 -9.75
N LEU A 492 20.05 -2.36 -8.49
CA LEU A 492 20.92 -2.81 -7.40
C LEU A 492 20.38 -4.13 -6.84
N PRO A 493 21.09 -5.25 -7.02
CA PRO A 493 20.67 -6.51 -6.43
C PRO A 493 20.83 -6.48 -4.92
N GLU A 494 19.86 -7.09 -4.23
CA GLU A 494 19.84 -7.27 -2.78
C GLU A 494 19.71 -8.75 -2.42
N GLN A 495 20.28 -9.13 -1.26
CA GLN A 495 20.26 -10.52 -0.78
C GLN A 495 18.84 -11.02 -0.56
N PHE A 496 17.98 -10.19 0.05
CA PHE A 496 16.56 -10.46 0.27
C PHE A 496 15.71 -9.42 -0.43
N SER A 497 14.41 -9.66 -0.53
CA SER A 497 13.45 -8.69 -1.04
C SER A 497 13.60 -7.33 -0.38
N VAL A 498 13.49 -6.26 -1.16
CA VAL A 498 13.45 -4.90 -0.61
C VAL A 498 12.02 -4.62 -0.16
N TRP A 499 11.73 -4.82 1.11
CA TRP A 499 10.38 -4.75 1.68
C TRP A 499 10.05 -3.41 2.35
N SER A 500 10.94 -2.45 2.28
CA SER A 500 10.82 -1.10 2.84
C SER A 500 10.43 -0.08 1.78
N GLY A 501 9.62 0.91 2.16
CA GLY A 501 9.30 2.02 1.27
C GLY A 501 10.49 2.94 1.00
N ALA A 502 10.61 3.41 -0.25
CA ALA A 502 11.64 4.34 -0.69
C ALA A 502 11.31 5.78 -0.29
N LEU A 503 12.34 6.63 -0.16
CA LEU A 503 12.25 8.08 0.02
C LEU A 503 13.26 8.76 -0.89
N ALA A 504 12.82 9.68 -1.74
CA ALA A 504 13.69 10.53 -2.55
C ALA A 504 13.75 11.96 -1.97
N THR A 505 14.90 12.62 -2.09
CA THR A 505 15.09 14.00 -1.60
C THR A 505 15.73 14.89 -2.65
N ALA A 506 15.51 16.20 -2.52
CA ALA A 506 16.15 17.22 -3.35
C ALA A 506 17.68 17.30 -3.17
N GLY A 507 18.22 16.61 -2.17
CA GLY A 507 19.67 16.40 -2.03
C GLY A 507 20.28 15.41 -3.01
N GLY A 508 19.47 14.85 -3.92
CA GLY A 508 19.91 13.85 -4.92
C GLY A 508 20.15 12.46 -4.33
N VAL A 509 19.54 12.16 -3.20
CA VAL A 509 19.69 10.90 -2.46
C VAL A 509 18.37 10.17 -2.38
N VAL A 510 18.42 8.85 -2.51
CA VAL A 510 17.28 7.96 -2.28
C VAL A 510 17.59 7.02 -1.14
N PHE A 511 16.67 6.93 -0.18
CA PHE A 511 16.78 6.05 0.99
C PHE A 511 15.84 4.87 0.88
N TYR A 512 16.26 3.70 1.37
CA TYR A 512 15.44 2.52 1.56
C TYR A 512 16.01 1.63 2.67
N GLY A 513 15.22 0.68 3.15
CA GLY A 513 15.64 -0.31 4.13
C GLY A 513 15.76 -1.71 3.54
N THR A 514 16.50 -2.59 4.20
CA THR A 514 16.61 -4.01 3.83
C THR A 514 16.05 -4.92 4.92
N LEU A 515 15.65 -6.14 4.55
CA LEU A 515 15.16 -7.15 5.51
C LEU A 515 16.24 -7.55 6.53
N GLU A 516 17.52 -7.48 6.16
CA GLU A 516 18.62 -7.69 7.11
C GLU A 516 18.73 -6.59 8.15
N GLY A 517 18.11 -5.42 7.91
CA GLY A 517 18.09 -4.28 8.81
C GLY A 517 19.02 -3.14 8.45
N TYR A 518 19.50 -3.05 7.22
CA TYR A 518 20.29 -1.90 6.78
C TYR A 518 19.40 -0.77 6.29
N LEU A 519 19.54 0.42 6.88
CA LEU A 519 19.14 1.66 6.21
C LEU A 519 20.24 1.99 5.19
N LYS A 520 19.88 2.08 3.92
CA LYS A 520 20.76 2.44 2.81
C LYS A 520 20.38 3.76 2.21
N ALA A 521 21.39 4.45 1.64
CA ALA A 521 21.21 5.63 0.82
C ALA A 521 22.01 5.48 -0.47
N VAL A 522 21.40 5.82 -1.59
CA VAL A 522 22.00 5.71 -2.92
C VAL A 522 21.90 7.04 -3.68
N ASP A 523 22.82 7.27 -4.59
CA ASP A 523 22.75 8.37 -5.55
C ASP A 523 21.55 8.18 -6.47
N ALA A 524 20.69 9.18 -6.56
CA ALA A 524 19.44 9.12 -7.31
C ALA A 524 19.63 8.87 -8.81
N LYS A 525 20.73 9.34 -9.42
CA LYS A 525 20.98 9.22 -10.86
C LYS A 525 21.65 7.92 -11.25
N THR A 526 22.53 7.40 -10.38
CA THR A 526 23.43 6.29 -10.71
C THR A 526 23.16 5.01 -9.94
N GLY A 527 22.39 5.07 -8.84
CA GLY A 527 22.19 3.94 -7.93
C GLY A 527 23.41 3.63 -7.05
N LYS A 528 24.52 4.39 -7.13
CA LYS A 528 25.70 4.12 -6.32
C LYS A 528 25.35 4.17 -4.83
N GLU A 529 25.70 3.13 -4.06
CA GLU A 529 25.57 3.12 -2.60
C GLU A 529 26.50 4.18 -1.99
N LEU A 530 25.93 5.09 -1.20
CA LEU A 530 26.60 6.21 -0.55
C LEU A 530 26.69 6.02 0.96
N TYR A 531 25.74 5.28 1.54
CA TYR A 531 25.62 5.08 2.97
C TYR A 531 24.89 3.78 3.30
N LYS A 532 25.27 3.14 4.39
CA LYS A 532 24.52 2.08 5.03
C LYS A 532 24.73 2.06 6.53
N PHE A 533 23.68 1.77 7.28
CA PHE A 533 23.70 1.65 8.74
C PHE A 533 22.84 0.47 9.18
N LYS A 534 23.37 -0.37 10.06
CA LYS A 534 22.65 -1.54 10.60
C LYS A 534 21.78 -1.13 11.77
N THR A 535 20.46 -1.22 11.62
CA THR A 535 19.46 -1.03 12.68
C THR A 535 19.28 -2.33 13.49
N PRO A 536 18.61 -2.29 14.65
CA PRO A 536 18.45 -3.45 15.52
C PRO A 536 17.67 -4.61 14.90
N SER A 537 16.79 -4.37 13.92
CA SER A 537 15.96 -5.38 13.28
C SER A 537 15.82 -5.10 11.77
N GLY A 538 15.23 -6.04 11.04
CA GLY A 538 14.87 -5.86 9.63
C GLY A 538 13.96 -4.65 9.44
N ILE A 539 14.10 -3.97 8.30
CA ILE A 539 13.33 -2.78 7.97
C ILE A 539 12.29 -3.16 6.90
N ILE A 540 11.02 -3.05 7.30
CA ILE A 540 9.86 -3.17 6.41
C ILE A 540 9.01 -1.89 6.43
N GLY A 541 9.40 -0.93 7.26
CA GLY A 541 8.78 0.37 7.39
C GLY A 541 9.23 1.35 6.32
N ASN A 542 8.54 2.47 6.25
CA ASN A 542 8.82 3.54 5.31
C ASN A 542 9.79 4.55 5.89
N VAL A 543 10.83 4.89 5.11
CA VAL A 543 11.75 5.97 5.49
C VAL A 543 11.04 7.32 5.35
N THR A 544 11.19 8.19 6.34
CA THR A 544 10.63 9.55 6.34
C THR A 544 11.71 10.59 6.62
N THR A 545 11.46 11.84 6.25
CA THR A 545 12.36 12.95 6.52
C THR A 545 11.58 14.18 6.96
N TYR A 546 12.21 14.99 7.83
CA TYR A 546 11.63 16.21 8.35
C TYR A 546 12.73 17.20 8.75
N GLU A 547 12.37 18.44 9.02
CA GLU A 547 13.28 19.45 9.59
C GLU A 547 12.78 19.87 10.97
N ASN A 548 13.67 19.88 11.95
CA ASN A 548 13.40 20.46 13.26
C ASN A 548 14.58 21.33 13.68
N ASN A 549 14.29 22.55 14.18
CA ASN A 549 15.30 23.52 14.58
C ASN A 549 16.39 23.80 13.50
N GLY A 550 15.97 23.84 12.22
CA GLY A 550 16.86 24.12 11.10
C GLY A 550 17.76 22.95 10.68
N LYS A 551 17.55 21.76 11.21
CA LYS A 551 18.32 20.54 10.91
C LYS A 551 17.43 19.49 10.28
N GLN A 552 17.89 18.89 9.17
CA GLN A 552 17.20 17.79 8.50
C GLN A 552 17.48 16.46 9.21
N TYR A 553 16.43 15.67 9.39
CA TYR A 553 16.46 14.33 9.97
C TYR A 553 15.90 13.29 9.03
N ILE A 554 16.41 12.05 9.17
CA ILE A 554 15.85 10.84 8.55
C ILE A 554 15.35 9.95 9.68
N ALA A 555 14.14 9.43 9.56
CA ALA A 555 13.54 8.54 10.56
C ALA A 555 13.06 7.23 9.90
N VAL A 556 13.31 6.10 10.58
CA VAL A 556 12.87 4.79 10.10
C VAL A 556 12.50 3.88 11.26
N LEU A 557 11.39 3.16 11.11
CA LEU A 557 11.00 2.07 11.99
C LEU A 557 11.72 0.79 11.55
N SER A 558 12.26 0.03 12.50
CA SER A 558 12.83 -1.30 12.29
C SER A 558 12.16 -2.33 13.19
N GLY A 559 11.62 -3.34 12.59
CA GLY A 559 10.93 -4.48 13.17
C GLY A 559 10.55 -5.41 12.06
N VAL A 560 11.26 -6.55 11.95
CA VAL A 560 11.03 -7.54 10.88
C VAL A 560 9.69 -8.24 11.06
N GLY A 561 9.00 -8.46 9.97
CA GLY A 561 7.69 -9.10 9.87
C GLY A 561 7.08 -8.87 8.49
N GLY A 562 5.77 -8.74 8.44
CA GLY A 562 5.03 -8.75 7.18
C GLY A 562 5.13 -10.14 6.53
N TRP A 563 4.63 -10.30 5.32
CA TRP A 563 4.62 -11.62 4.68
C TRP A 563 6.02 -12.19 4.47
N ALA A 564 6.99 -11.40 3.98
CA ALA A 564 8.38 -11.84 3.82
C ALA A 564 9.07 -12.23 5.13
N GLY A 565 8.69 -11.61 6.24
CA GLY A 565 9.25 -11.87 7.58
C GLY A 565 8.40 -12.77 8.47
N ILE A 566 7.30 -13.34 7.99
CA ILE A 566 6.32 -14.07 8.80
C ILE A 566 6.93 -15.26 9.55
N GLY A 567 7.90 -15.92 8.96
CA GLY A 567 8.59 -17.04 9.61
C GLY A 567 9.24 -16.67 10.93
N LEU A 568 9.84 -15.48 11.02
CA LEU A 568 10.39 -14.93 12.26
C LEU A 568 9.29 -14.35 13.15
N ALA A 569 8.39 -13.53 12.58
CA ALA A 569 7.36 -12.81 13.32
C ALA A 569 6.38 -13.75 14.02
N ALA A 570 6.01 -14.86 13.40
CA ALA A 570 5.13 -15.87 13.96
C ALA A 570 5.87 -16.95 14.80
N GLY A 571 7.19 -16.86 14.93
CA GLY A 571 7.99 -17.84 15.69
C GLY A 571 8.11 -19.21 15.00
N LEU A 572 7.89 -19.28 13.68
CA LEU A 572 8.01 -20.51 12.88
C LEU A 572 9.47 -20.83 12.55
N LEU A 573 10.34 -19.82 12.54
CA LEU A 573 11.78 -19.95 12.30
C LEU A 573 12.58 -19.35 13.46
N ASN A 574 13.63 -20.06 13.84
CA ASN A 574 14.72 -19.52 14.66
C ASN A 574 16.06 -19.77 13.94
N ALA A 575 17.15 -19.23 14.47
CA ALA A 575 18.47 -19.35 13.85
C ALA A 575 18.93 -20.80 13.65
N GLU A 576 18.50 -21.72 14.51
CA GLU A 576 18.85 -23.14 14.49
C GLU A 576 18.08 -23.88 13.39
N ASN A 577 16.76 -23.68 13.30
CA ASN A 577 15.92 -24.24 12.25
C ASN A 577 16.25 -23.65 10.88
N ALA A 578 16.56 -22.35 10.80
CA ALA A 578 16.96 -21.70 9.56
C ALA A 578 18.29 -22.26 9.00
N ALA A 579 19.24 -22.65 9.86
CA ALA A 579 20.49 -23.26 9.44
C ALA A 579 20.27 -24.65 8.83
N ALA A 580 19.43 -25.46 9.46
CA ALA A 580 19.08 -26.81 8.98
C ALA A 580 18.35 -26.73 7.62
N TRP A 581 17.39 -25.83 7.49
CA TRP A 581 16.62 -25.61 6.28
C TRP A 581 17.50 -25.10 5.11
N HIS A 582 18.35 -24.13 5.37
CA HIS A 582 19.26 -23.57 4.37
C HIS A 582 20.22 -24.62 3.84
N ASN A 583 20.77 -25.48 4.71
CA ASN A 583 21.63 -26.58 4.31
C ASN A 583 20.87 -27.64 3.47
N ALA A 584 19.60 -27.88 3.76
CA ALA A 584 18.77 -28.81 2.98
C ALA A 584 18.45 -28.25 1.59
N VAL A 585 18.10 -26.95 1.49
CA VAL A 585 17.83 -26.25 0.22
C VAL A 585 19.09 -26.17 -0.66
N ASP A 586 20.24 -25.83 -0.07
CA ASP A 586 21.52 -25.75 -0.80
C ASP A 586 21.98 -27.13 -1.33
N GLN A 587 21.56 -28.22 -0.69
CA GLN A 587 21.88 -29.58 -1.10
C GLN A 587 20.84 -30.21 -2.03
N GLY A 588 19.75 -29.50 -2.36
CA GLY A 588 18.64 -30.03 -3.14
C GLY A 588 17.83 -31.12 -2.43
N ASN A 589 18.03 -31.25 -1.11
CA ASN A 589 17.40 -32.26 -0.25
C ASN A 589 16.34 -31.62 0.65
N VAL A 590 15.36 -30.92 0.09
CA VAL A 590 14.23 -30.45 0.89
C VAL A 590 13.36 -31.66 1.21
N PRO A 591 13.17 -32.03 2.50
CA PRO A 591 12.28 -33.11 2.85
C PRO A 591 10.86 -32.79 2.37
N GLU A 592 10.24 -33.71 1.64
CA GLU A 592 8.89 -33.57 1.08
C GLU A 592 7.84 -33.18 2.16
N ASP A 593 8.05 -33.63 3.39
CA ASP A 593 7.22 -33.31 4.55
C ASP A 593 7.50 -31.90 5.13
N ALA A 594 8.70 -31.37 4.97
CA ALA A 594 9.06 -30.05 5.46
C ALA A 594 8.49 -28.95 4.57
N GLU A 595 8.41 -29.16 3.25
CA GLU A 595 7.71 -28.26 2.34
C GLU A 595 6.21 -28.15 2.68
N LYS A 596 5.55 -29.28 2.95
CA LYS A 596 4.14 -29.31 3.34
C LYS A 596 3.88 -28.62 4.68
N GLN A 597 4.77 -28.80 5.67
CA GLN A 597 4.60 -28.19 7.00
C GLN A 597 4.93 -26.68 7.01
N VAL A 598 5.92 -26.27 6.24
CA VAL A 598 6.38 -24.86 6.18
C VAL A 598 5.63 -24.08 5.10
N GLY A 599 5.26 -24.72 3.99
CA GLY A 599 4.55 -24.08 2.89
C GLY A 599 3.13 -23.64 3.24
N THR A 600 2.40 -24.42 4.05
CA THR A 600 1.04 -24.06 4.51
C THR A 600 1.04 -23.04 5.63
N ALA A 601 2.10 -23.01 6.47
CA ALA A 601 2.26 -22.03 7.52
C ALA A 601 2.92 -20.76 6.97
N GLY A 602 2.15 -19.71 6.70
CA GLY A 602 2.65 -18.45 6.13
C GLY A 602 2.63 -18.42 4.60
N LEU A 603 1.73 -19.21 3.99
CA LEU A 603 1.41 -19.17 2.57
C LEU A 603 2.65 -19.22 1.66
N GLY A 604 3.60 -20.12 1.97
CA GLY A 604 4.76 -20.38 1.14
C GLY A 604 5.98 -19.47 1.33
N ALA A 605 5.84 -18.34 2.03
CA ALA A 605 6.96 -17.40 2.20
C ALA A 605 8.01 -17.89 3.20
N VAL A 606 7.63 -18.70 4.20
CA VAL A 606 8.52 -19.12 5.29
C VAL A 606 9.76 -19.83 4.76
N GLY A 607 9.62 -20.76 3.81
CA GLY A 607 10.73 -21.48 3.20
C GLY A 607 11.68 -20.57 2.42
N GLY A 608 11.14 -19.73 1.57
CA GLY A 608 11.92 -18.80 0.74
C GLY A 608 12.79 -17.84 1.53
N TYR A 609 12.31 -17.42 2.71
CA TYR A 609 13.02 -16.45 3.57
C TYR A 609 13.70 -17.07 4.80
N ALA A 610 13.83 -18.39 4.86
CA ALA A 610 14.41 -19.10 6.01
C ALA A 610 15.82 -18.57 6.39
N GLY A 611 16.63 -18.20 5.41
CA GLY A 611 17.97 -17.64 5.63
C GLY A 611 18.01 -16.31 6.38
N LEU A 612 16.90 -15.59 6.46
CA LEU A 612 16.81 -14.26 7.07
C LEU A 612 17.15 -14.27 8.58
N ALA A 613 16.82 -15.35 9.28
CA ALA A 613 17.12 -15.54 10.70
C ALA A 613 18.62 -15.51 11.05
N LYS A 614 19.51 -15.66 10.05
CA LYS A 614 20.97 -15.50 10.24
C LYS A 614 21.42 -14.04 10.30
N TYR A 615 20.60 -13.11 9.83
CA TYR A 615 20.97 -11.71 9.66
C TYR A 615 20.22 -10.75 10.59
N THR A 616 19.04 -11.12 11.03
CA THR A 616 18.18 -10.27 11.84
C THR A 616 17.33 -11.06 12.82
N SER A 617 16.73 -10.37 13.78
CA SER A 617 15.78 -10.91 14.75
C SER A 617 14.64 -9.91 14.94
N LEU A 618 13.61 -10.33 15.70
CA LEU A 618 12.48 -9.48 16.04
C LEU A 618 12.94 -8.17 16.69
N GLY A 619 12.25 -7.09 16.39
CA GLY A 619 12.50 -5.77 16.92
C GLY A 619 11.25 -4.90 16.86
N GLY A 620 11.39 -3.67 17.35
CA GLY A 620 10.36 -2.66 17.33
C GLY A 620 10.95 -1.35 17.78
N SER A 621 11.75 -0.70 16.93
CA SER A 621 12.42 0.53 17.27
C SER A 621 12.36 1.57 16.14
N LEU A 622 12.20 2.81 16.53
CA LEU A 622 12.43 3.97 15.69
C LEU A 622 13.89 4.40 15.85
N THR A 623 14.58 4.64 14.75
CA THR A 623 15.91 5.28 14.75
C THR A 623 15.85 6.57 13.94
N VAL A 624 16.35 7.65 14.53
CA VAL A 624 16.41 8.98 13.91
C VAL A 624 17.87 9.35 13.66
N PHE A 625 18.15 9.82 12.44
CA PHE A 625 19.49 10.15 11.96
C PHE A 625 19.57 11.61 11.57
N ALA A 626 20.76 12.20 11.73
CA ALA A 626 21.09 13.50 11.19
C ALA A 626 22.59 13.60 10.88
N LEU A 627 22.99 14.64 10.16
CA LEU A 627 24.40 15.00 10.04
C LEU A 627 24.94 15.43 11.41
N PRO A 628 26.22 15.15 11.73
CA PRO A 628 26.83 15.66 12.95
C PRO A 628 26.76 17.21 12.99
N GLY A 629 26.64 17.77 14.17
CA GLY A 629 26.79 19.24 14.35
C GLY A 629 28.20 19.69 13.92
N GLU A 630 28.29 20.91 13.38
CA GLU A 630 29.56 21.55 13.14
C GLU A 630 30.26 21.88 14.45
#